data_cbfef7eaaa62e53f1d812b67bd389014
#
_entry.id   cbfef7eaaa62e53f1d812b67bd389014
#
_cell.length_a   1.000
_cell.length_b   1.000
_cell.length_c   1.000
_cell.angle_alpha   90.00
_cell.angle_beta   90.00
_cell.angle_gamma   90.00
#
_symmetry.space_group_name_H-M   'P 1'
#
loop_
_entity.id
_entity.type
_entity.pdbx_description
1 polymer ?
#
loop_
_entity_poly.entity_id
_entity_poly.type
_entity_poly.pdbx_seq_one_letter_code
_entity_poly.pdbx_strand_id
1 'polypeptide(L)' 'MHTPNVRAAARLPSPLCVLVARAEARALLYAAGEFDLPDAVDPLQAFAAESGLVDEIGQDAVQAILAAAFSKV' A
#
# COMPACT_ATOMS: atom_id res chain seq x y z
N MET A 1 -1.17 -31.76 -13.28
CA MET A 1 -0.99 -31.24 -13.25
C MET A 1 -0.79 -30.31 -12.66
N HIS A 2 -0.73 -30.05 -12.63
CA HIS A 2 -0.37 -29.22 -11.97
C HIS A 2 -1.24 -28.26 -11.58
N THR A 3 -1.12 -27.61 -10.97
CA THR A 3 -1.97 -26.72 -10.34
C THR A 3 -1.60 -25.31 -10.68
N PRO A 4 -1.43 -25.00 -11.96
CA PRO A 4 -0.98 -23.66 -12.35
C PRO A 4 -1.98 -22.60 -11.93
N ASN A 5 -3.27 -22.91 -11.94
CA ASN A 5 -4.26 -21.91 -11.58
C ASN A 5 -4.17 -21.52 -10.11
N VAL A 6 -3.98 -22.51 -9.26
CA VAL A 6 -3.85 -22.23 -7.83
C VAL A 6 -2.60 -21.42 -7.58
N ARG A 7 -1.56 -21.75 -8.26
CA ARG A 7 -0.30 -21.04 -8.11
C ARG A 7 -0.41 -19.61 -8.60
N ALA A 8 -1.10 -19.41 -9.70
CA ALA A 8 -1.30 -18.07 -10.23
C ALA A 8 -2.09 -17.21 -9.25
N ALA A 9 -3.14 -17.77 -8.67
CA ALA A 9 -3.93 -17.04 -7.68
C ALA A 9 -3.10 -16.70 -6.46
N ALA A 10 -2.24 -17.61 -6.04
CA ALA A 10 -1.40 -17.37 -4.88
C ALA A 10 -0.38 -16.27 -5.12
N ARG A 11 -0.06 -16.00 -6.39
CA ARG A 11 0.90 -14.96 -6.71
C ARG A 11 0.28 -13.58 -6.88
N LEU A 12 -1.04 -13.49 -6.88
CA LEU A 12 -1.68 -12.18 -6.93
C LEU A 12 -1.35 -11.44 -5.63
N PRO A 13 -0.89 -10.19 -5.72
CA PRO A 13 -0.53 -9.45 -4.52
C PRO A 13 -1.77 -9.23 -3.65
N SER A 14 -1.61 -9.38 -2.36
CA SER A 14 -2.66 -9.02 -1.43
C SER A 14 -2.77 -7.49 -1.38
N PRO A 15 -3.93 -6.96 -0.97
CA PRO A 15 -4.04 -5.51 -0.79
C PRO A 15 -2.99 -4.95 0.15
N LEU A 16 -2.62 -5.69 1.19
CA LEU A 16 -1.58 -5.24 2.11
C LEU A 16 -0.23 -5.09 1.39
N CYS A 17 0.15 -6.10 0.60
CA CYS A 17 1.41 -6.04 -0.14
C CYS A 17 1.40 -4.88 -1.13
N VAL A 18 0.28 -4.67 -1.80
CA VAL A 18 0.16 -3.59 -2.77
C VAL A 18 0.26 -2.23 -2.07
N LEU A 19 -0.40 -2.09 -0.91
CA LEU A 19 -0.33 -0.85 -0.16
C LEU A 19 1.10 -0.53 0.26
N VAL A 20 1.81 -1.51 0.81
CA VAL A 20 3.20 -1.32 1.25
C VAL A 20 4.07 -0.90 0.07
N ALA A 21 3.97 -1.60 -1.05
CA ALA A 21 4.79 -1.30 -2.22
C ALA A 21 4.50 0.09 -2.77
N ARG A 22 3.22 0.46 -2.85
CA ARG A 22 2.84 1.78 -3.34
C ARG A 22 3.24 2.87 -2.38
N ALA A 23 3.13 2.62 -1.07
CA ALA A 23 3.52 3.59 -0.06
C ALA A 23 5.01 3.88 -0.15
N GLU A 24 5.82 2.86 -0.33
CA GLU A 24 7.26 3.05 -0.46
C GLU A 24 7.62 3.81 -1.73
N ALA A 25 6.96 3.50 -2.84
CA ALA A 25 7.21 4.23 -4.09
C ALA A 25 6.81 5.69 -3.97
N ARG A 26 5.65 5.98 -3.38
CA ARG A 26 5.21 7.36 -3.23
C ARG A 26 6.06 8.12 -2.22
N ALA A 27 6.57 7.44 -1.20
CA ALA A 27 7.47 8.06 -0.25
C ALA A 27 8.77 8.53 -0.92
N LEU A 28 9.30 7.73 -1.83
CA LEU A 28 10.47 8.14 -2.60
C LEU A 28 10.19 9.34 -3.47
N LEU A 29 9.02 9.38 -4.12
CA LEU A 29 8.64 10.52 -4.94
C LEU A 29 8.40 11.77 -4.09
N TYR A 30 7.83 11.60 -2.91
CA TYR A 30 7.67 12.70 -1.97
C TYR A 30 9.04 13.25 -1.55
N ALA A 31 9.98 12.36 -1.22
CA ALA A 31 11.33 12.78 -0.83
C ALA A 31 12.05 13.50 -1.96
N ALA A 32 11.73 13.13 -3.21
CA ALA A 32 12.32 13.77 -4.39
C ALA A 32 11.64 15.11 -4.75
N GLY A 33 10.60 15.49 -4.01
CA GLY A 33 9.90 16.75 -4.26
C GLY A 33 8.82 16.66 -5.31
N GLU A 34 8.44 15.46 -5.75
CA GLU A 34 7.44 15.29 -6.81
C GLU A 34 6.02 15.51 -6.30
N PHE A 35 5.78 15.27 -5.01
CA PHE A 35 4.47 15.42 -4.39
C PHE A 35 4.58 16.15 -3.07
N ASP A 36 3.55 16.91 -2.71
CA ASP A 36 3.33 17.31 -1.33
C ASP A 36 2.86 16.11 -0.53
N LEU A 37 2.98 16.18 0.79
CA LEU A 37 2.62 15.05 1.64
C LEU A 37 1.17 14.59 1.45
N PRO A 38 0.16 15.48 1.45
CA PRO A 38 -1.21 15.02 1.20
C PRO A 38 -1.37 14.36 -0.16
N ASP A 39 -0.75 14.90 -1.20
CA ASP A 39 -0.84 14.34 -2.54
C ASP A 39 -0.22 12.95 -2.61
N ALA A 40 0.81 12.70 -1.81
CA ALA A 40 1.43 11.39 -1.76
C ALA A 40 0.59 10.39 -0.96
N VAL A 41 -0.06 10.83 0.11
CA VAL A 41 -0.73 9.96 1.07
C VAL A 41 -2.18 9.70 0.70
N ASP A 42 -2.92 10.69 0.19
CA ASP A 42 -4.35 10.56 -0.06
C ASP A 42 -4.71 9.39 -0.96
N PRO A 43 -4.02 9.16 -2.10
CA PRO A 43 -4.33 7.99 -2.91
C PRO A 43 -4.09 6.66 -2.20
N LEU A 44 -3.12 6.62 -1.29
CA LEU A 44 -2.85 5.40 -0.52
C LEU A 44 -3.98 5.13 0.46
N GLN A 45 -4.49 6.16 1.11
CA GLN A 45 -5.61 6.04 2.02
C GLN A 45 -6.86 5.60 1.27
N ALA A 46 -7.10 6.18 0.10
CA ALA A 46 -8.23 5.79 -0.73
C ALA A 46 -8.13 4.33 -1.17
N PHE A 47 -6.94 3.89 -1.57
CA PHE A 47 -6.73 2.50 -1.93
C PHE A 47 -7.02 1.57 -0.76
N ALA A 48 -6.55 1.91 0.44
CA ALA A 48 -6.78 1.08 1.61
C ALA A 48 -8.27 0.96 1.92
N ALA A 49 -9.02 2.04 1.76
CA ALA A 49 -10.46 2.02 1.98
C ALA A 49 -11.18 1.19 0.91
N GLU A 50 -10.84 1.41 -0.34
CA GLU A 50 -11.54 0.77 -1.47
C GLU A 50 -11.23 -0.71 -1.59
N SER A 51 -10.05 -1.13 -1.17
CA SER A 51 -9.66 -2.53 -1.23
C SER A 51 -10.20 -3.35 -0.07
N GLY A 52 -10.84 -2.71 0.90
CA GLY A 52 -11.32 -3.38 2.11
C GLY A 52 -10.26 -3.55 3.17
N LEU A 53 -9.08 -3.02 2.96
CA LEU A 53 -7.97 -3.20 3.88
C LEU A 53 -8.24 -2.52 5.22
N VAL A 54 -8.86 -1.32 5.20
CA VAL A 54 -9.24 -0.63 6.42
C VAL A 54 -10.17 -1.50 7.27
N ASP A 55 -11.14 -2.16 6.61
CA ASP A 55 -12.06 -3.04 7.32
C ASP A 55 -11.37 -4.28 7.86
N GLU A 56 -10.34 -4.75 7.15
CA GLU A 56 -9.68 -5.99 7.48
C GLU A 56 -8.67 -5.82 8.61
N ILE A 57 -7.82 -4.80 8.55
CA ILE A 57 -6.74 -4.62 9.53
C ILE A 57 -6.92 -3.39 10.42
N GLY A 58 -7.88 -2.54 10.11
CA GLY A 58 -8.16 -1.34 10.89
C GLY A 58 -7.40 -0.11 10.40
N GLN A 59 -7.98 1.04 10.65
CA GLN A 59 -7.41 2.32 10.24
C GLN A 59 -6.06 2.58 10.90
N ASP A 60 -5.93 2.20 12.17
CA ASP A 60 -4.67 2.44 12.90
C ASP A 60 -3.51 1.67 12.27
N ALA A 61 -3.77 0.43 11.84
CA ALA A 61 -2.74 -0.37 11.18
C ALA A 61 -2.38 0.25 9.82
N VAL A 62 -3.37 0.74 9.08
CA VAL A 62 -3.11 1.41 7.80
C VAL A 62 -2.25 2.64 8.03
N GLN A 63 -2.58 3.46 9.03
CA GLN A 63 -1.79 4.65 9.34
C GLN A 63 -0.36 4.29 9.73
N ALA A 64 -0.18 3.21 10.49
CA ALA A 64 1.15 2.77 10.88
C ALA A 64 1.99 2.36 9.67
N ILE A 65 1.37 1.70 8.70
CA ILE A 65 2.06 1.29 7.47
C ILE A 65 2.52 2.52 6.69
N LEU A 66 1.64 3.50 6.53
CA LEU A 66 1.98 4.71 5.80
C LEU A 66 3.07 5.51 6.53
N ALA A 67 2.93 5.64 7.83
CA ALA A 67 3.92 6.35 8.63
C ALA A 67 5.29 5.69 8.53
N ALA A 68 5.33 4.36 8.57
CA ALA A 68 6.59 3.63 8.45
C ALA A 68 7.25 3.86 7.10
N ALA A 69 6.47 3.85 6.02
CA ALA A 69 7.02 4.07 4.68
C ALA A 69 7.60 5.47 4.54
N PHE A 70 6.89 6.49 5.02
CA PHE A 70 7.33 7.87 4.85
C PHE A 70 8.41 8.26 5.85
N SER A 71 8.56 7.56 6.96
CA SER A 71 9.62 7.86 7.91
C SER A 71 10.99 7.38 7.44
N LYS A 72 11.05 6.55 6.41
CA LYS A 72 12.33 6.06 5.86
C LYS A 72 13.01 7.04 4.92
N VAL A 73 12.31 8.06 4.49
CA VAL A 73 12.84 8.98 3.47
C VAL A 73 13.22 10.33 4.04
#